data_a016682491d8d796de89ae5f4dccbedf
#
_entry.id   a016682491d8d796de89ae5f4dccbedf
#
_cell.length_a   1.000
_cell.length_b   1.000
_cell.length_c   1.000
_cell.angle_alpha   90.00
_cell.angle_beta   90.00
_cell.angle_gamma   90.00
#
_symmetry.space_group_name_H-M   'P 1'
#
loop_
_entity.id
_entity.type
_entity.pdbx_description
1 polymer ?
#
loop_
_entity_poly.entity_id
_entity_poly.type
_entity_poly.pdbx_seq_one_letter_code
_entity_poly.pdbx_strand_id
1 'polypeptide(L)'
;MKLGFIGTGKIASAVITGICNSKISYKKIIISNRNRSIAQSLKKKFRKVTIAKNNQEIVDMCDWVFLSITPTVGQKIIKELNFKSNQTIISFISTITLSQLKKSIKVKAKIIRAIPLPPISLKKGPVPICPPNKKVKAFFNKIGTTVEIKNEKTSIN
;
A
#
# COMPACT_ATOMS: atom_id res chain seq x y z
N MET A 1 -8.74 -6.66 9.94
CA MET A 1 -7.43 -5.97 9.89
C MET A 1 -7.60 -4.50 9.54
N LYS A 2 -6.67 -3.68 9.96
CA LYS A 2 -6.64 -2.27 9.61
C LYS A 2 -5.60 -2.04 8.53
N LEU A 3 -6.00 -1.31 7.49
CA LEU A 3 -5.15 -1.00 6.34
C LEU A 3 -4.74 0.46 6.39
N GLY A 4 -3.46 0.75 6.17
CA GLY A 4 -2.96 2.10 6.18
C GLY A 4 -2.33 2.47 4.83
N PHE A 5 -2.57 3.70 4.37
CA PHE A 5 -1.99 4.17 3.13
C PHE A 5 -1.20 5.44 3.39
N ILE A 6 0.10 5.37 3.17
CA ILE A 6 0.98 6.53 3.23
C ILE A 6 1.14 7.06 1.82
N GLY A 7 0.52 8.21 1.56
CA GLY A 7 0.37 8.77 0.22
C GLY A 7 -1.03 8.49 -0.33
N THR A 8 -1.67 9.52 -0.88
CA THR A 8 -3.03 9.42 -1.42
C THR A 8 -3.08 9.92 -2.87
N GLY A 9 -2.09 9.53 -3.68
CA GLY A 9 -2.08 9.83 -5.10
C GLY A 9 -3.10 9.01 -5.89
N LYS A 10 -3.00 9.05 -7.22
CA LYS A 10 -3.96 8.38 -8.09
C LYS A 10 -4.03 6.87 -7.87
N ILE A 11 -2.88 6.22 -7.71
CA ILE A 11 -2.84 4.76 -7.53
C ILE A 11 -3.41 4.36 -6.16
N ALA A 12 -3.03 5.08 -5.10
CA ALA A 12 -3.59 4.80 -3.77
C ALA A 12 -5.11 4.96 -3.78
N SER A 13 -5.62 6.05 -4.39
CA SER A 13 -7.05 6.29 -4.50
C SER A 13 -7.76 5.19 -5.28
N ALA A 14 -7.16 4.71 -6.37
CA ALA A 14 -7.72 3.63 -7.18
C ALA A 14 -7.79 2.32 -6.39
N VAL A 15 -6.72 2.00 -5.65
CA VAL A 15 -6.67 0.79 -4.82
C VAL A 15 -7.70 0.87 -3.70
N ILE A 16 -7.78 2.00 -3.01
CA ILE A 16 -8.77 2.20 -1.93
C ILE A 16 -10.18 2.05 -2.47
N THR A 17 -10.47 2.64 -3.62
CA THR A 17 -11.78 2.51 -4.26
C THR A 17 -12.10 1.05 -4.58
N GLY A 18 -11.14 0.33 -5.13
CA GLY A 18 -11.30 -1.10 -5.42
C GLY A 18 -11.58 -1.91 -4.16
N ILE A 19 -10.81 -1.66 -3.09
CA ILE A 19 -10.99 -2.34 -1.81
C ILE A 19 -12.40 -2.08 -1.24
N CYS A 20 -12.81 -0.83 -1.22
CA CYS A 20 -14.11 -0.45 -0.63
C CYS A 20 -15.30 -1.03 -1.40
N ASN A 21 -15.14 -1.31 -2.68
CA ASN A 21 -16.17 -1.91 -3.53
C ASN A 21 -15.99 -3.42 -3.71
N SER A 22 -15.13 -4.04 -2.92
CA SER A 22 -14.82 -5.46 -3.04
C SER A 22 -15.34 -6.28 -1.87
N LYS A 23 -15.04 -7.58 -1.91
CA LYS A 23 -15.35 -8.51 -0.82
C LYS A 23 -14.21 -8.61 0.21
N ILE A 24 -13.18 -7.78 0.09
CA ILE A 24 -12.10 -7.76 1.08
C ILE A 24 -12.68 -7.41 2.44
N SER A 25 -12.34 -8.24 3.44
CA SER A 25 -12.75 -7.98 4.82
C SER A 25 -11.69 -7.11 5.49
N TYR A 26 -12.07 -5.93 5.94
CA TYR A 26 -11.18 -5.03 6.68
C TYR A 26 -12.00 -4.23 7.68
N LYS A 27 -11.33 -3.82 8.74
CA LYS A 27 -11.99 -3.06 9.82
C LYS A 27 -12.02 -1.57 9.51
N LYS A 28 -10.91 -1.03 9.01
CA LYS A 28 -10.75 0.40 8.77
C LYS A 28 -9.61 0.64 7.76
N ILE A 29 -9.71 1.75 7.03
CA ILE A 29 -8.62 2.24 6.17
C ILE A 29 -8.22 3.61 6.72
N ILE A 30 -6.94 3.75 7.08
CA ILE A 30 -6.39 4.99 7.62
C ILE A 30 -5.42 5.57 6.59
N ILE A 31 -5.66 6.82 6.17
CA ILE A 31 -4.91 7.42 5.08
C ILE A 31 -4.17 8.68 5.53
N SER A 32 -3.10 8.99 4.80
CA SER A 32 -2.30 10.17 5.08
C SER A 32 -3.03 11.45 4.68
N ASN A 33 -2.62 12.55 5.30
CA ASN A 33 -3.24 13.86 5.17
C ASN A 33 -2.53 14.77 4.17
N ARG A 34 -1.49 14.29 3.51
CA ARG A 34 -0.63 15.15 2.67
C ARG A 34 -1.38 15.79 1.51
N ASN A 35 -2.23 15.06 0.82
CA ASN A 35 -3.11 15.60 -0.20
C ASN A 35 -4.51 15.71 0.39
N ARG A 36 -4.80 16.86 0.99
CA ARG A 36 -6.05 17.07 1.74
C ARG A 36 -7.30 16.91 0.89
N SER A 37 -7.26 17.39 -0.35
CA SER A 37 -8.39 17.29 -1.26
C SER A 37 -8.78 15.84 -1.54
N ILE A 38 -7.81 15.03 -1.91
CA ILE A 38 -8.03 13.60 -2.18
C ILE A 38 -8.44 12.86 -0.91
N ALA A 39 -7.75 13.13 0.22
CA ALA A 39 -8.04 12.48 1.50
C ALA A 39 -9.48 12.76 1.94
N GLN A 40 -9.92 14.01 1.86
CA GLN A 40 -11.29 14.39 2.23
C GLN A 40 -12.33 13.74 1.29
N SER A 41 -12.02 13.67 0.00
CA SER A 41 -12.90 13.01 -0.97
C SER A 41 -13.09 11.54 -0.64
N LEU A 42 -12.01 10.83 -0.33
CA LEU A 42 -12.06 9.41 0.03
C LEU A 42 -12.83 9.19 1.34
N LYS A 43 -12.57 10.02 2.34
CA LYS A 43 -13.28 9.96 3.61
C LYS A 43 -14.78 10.16 3.45
N LYS A 44 -15.16 11.11 2.60
CA LYS A 44 -16.56 11.42 2.33
C LYS A 44 -17.26 10.28 1.59
N LYS A 45 -16.54 9.64 0.64
CA LYS A 45 -17.09 8.57 -0.17
C LYS A 45 -17.23 7.24 0.57
N PHE A 46 -16.30 6.93 1.44
CA PHE A 46 -16.20 5.61 2.08
C PHE A 46 -16.18 5.73 3.60
N ARG A 47 -17.21 5.17 4.22
CA ARG A 47 -17.44 5.29 5.66
C ARG A 47 -16.27 4.80 6.52
N LYS A 48 -15.59 3.73 6.08
CA LYS A 48 -14.50 3.14 6.87
C LYS A 48 -13.15 3.83 6.67
N VAL A 49 -13.08 4.86 5.82
CA VAL A 49 -11.85 5.62 5.59
C VAL A 49 -11.75 6.75 6.61
N THR A 50 -10.62 6.84 7.29
CA THR A 50 -10.31 7.93 8.21
C THR A 50 -8.96 8.52 7.89
N ILE A 51 -8.72 9.78 8.29
CA ILE A 51 -7.50 10.50 8.00
C ILE A 51 -6.64 10.55 9.26
N ALA A 52 -5.36 10.17 9.13
CA ALA A 52 -4.42 10.20 10.24
C ALA A 52 -3.89 11.59 10.49
N LYS A 53 -3.40 11.83 11.70
CA LYS A 53 -2.73 13.09 12.07
C LYS A 53 -1.37 13.19 11.39
N ASN A 54 -0.65 12.07 11.27
CA ASN A 54 0.65 12.00 10.65
C ASN A 54 0.91 10.56 10.19
N ASN A 55 2.01 10.35 9.47
CA ASN A 55 2.35 9.04 8.93
C ASN A 55 2.66 8.00 10.01
N GLN A 56 3.26 8.41 11.12
CA GLN A 56 3.58 7.48 12.20
C GLN A 56 2.32 6.89 12.83
N GLU A 57 1.25 7.67 12.93
CA GLU A 57 -0.03 7.16 13.43
C GLU A 57 -0.54 6.01 12.56
N ILE A 58 -0.37 6.11 11.25
CA ILE A 58 -0.76 5.05 10.32
C ILE A 58 0.03 3.77 10.62
N VAL A 59 1.34 3.90 10.78
CA VAL A 59 2.21 2.76 11.12
C VAL A 59 1.79 2.15 12.47
N ASP A 60 1.52 2.98 13.45
CA ASP A 60 1.17 2.51 14.80
C ASP A 60 -0.14 1.76 14.84
N MET A 61 -1.10 2.12 14.00
CA MET A 61 -2.46 1.58 14.06
C MET A 61 -2.77 0.47 13.08
N CYS A 62 -1.97 0.29 12.03
CA CYS A 62 -2.34 -0.59 10.93
C CYS A 62 -1.55 -1.89 10.88
N ASP A 63 -2.23 -2.95 10.45
CA ASP A 63 -1.61 -4.27 10.27
C ASP A 63 -0.87 -4.35 8.93
N TRP A 64 -1.46 -3.75 7.91
CA TRP A 64 -0.88 -3.64 6.57
C TRP A 64 -0.67 -2.17 6.25
N VAL A 65 0.55 -1.81 5.83
CA VAL A 65 0.89 -0.44 5.47
C VAL A 65 1.29 -0.40 3.99
N PHE A 66 0.55 0.40 3.21
CA PHE A 66 0.81 0.59 1.80
C PHE A 66 1.57 1.89 1.60
N LEU A 67 2.71 1.80 0.91
CA LEU A 67 3.55 2.96 0.63
C LEU A 67 3.29 3.42 -0.80
N SER A 68 2.65 4.59 -0.94
CA SER A 68 2.28 5.16 -2.23
C SER A 68 2.71 6.62 -2.32
N ILE A 69 3.97 6.86 -1.99
CA ILE A 69 4.58 8.17 -1.97
C ILE A 69 5.44 8.36 -3.22
N THR A 70 5.65 9.61 -3.65
CA THR A 70 6.53 9.87 -4.78
C THR A 70 7.97 9.45 -4.43
N PRO A 71 8.73 8.88 -5.39
CA PRO A 71 10.07 8.36 -5.10
C PRO A 71 11.03 9.39 -4.51
N THR A 72 10.93 10.65 -4.94
CA THR A 72 11.84 11.71 -4.49
C THR A 72 11.80 11.95 -2.98
N VAL A 73 10.64 11.78 -2.35
CA VAL A 73 10.49 11.97 -0.92
C VAL A 73 10.29 10.65 -0.17
N GLY A 74 10.01 9.58 -0.92
CA GLY A 74 9.62 8.29 -0.33
C GLY A 74 10.67 7.71 0.60
N GLN A 75 11.93 7.63 0.17
CA GLN A 75 12.97 7.05 1.00
C GLN A 75 13.19 7.83 2.30
N LYS A 76 13.13 9.16 2.23
CA LYS A 76 13.28 10.00 3.42
C LYS A 76 12.17 9.74 4.41
N ILE A 77 10.92 9.71 3.93
CA ILE A 77 9.75 9.47 4.79
C ILE A 77 9.83 8.07 5.41
N ILE A 78 10.17 7.06 4.62
CA ILE A 78 10.28 5.68 5.10
C ILE A 78 11.34 5.56 6.21
N LYS A 79 12.49 6.21 6.05
CA LYS A 79 13.57 6.18 7.04
C LYS A 79 13.16 6.80 8.37
N GLU A 80 12.27 7.79 8.35
CA GLU A 80 11.81 8.47 9.54
C GLU A 80 10.72 7.71 10.31
N LEU A 81 10.12 6.69 9.68
CA LEU A 81 9.04 5.93 10.28
C LEU A 81 9.56 4.74 11.08
N ASN A 82 8.90 4.46 12.20
CA ASN A 82 9.22 3.32 13.05
C ASN A 82 8.20 2.21 12.80
N PHE A 83 8.53 1.31 11.88
CA PHE A 83 7.68 0.16 11.54
C PHE A 83 7.77 -0.93 12.60
N LYS A 84 6.79 -1.83 12.61
CA LYS A 84 6.75 -2.97 13.52
C LYS A 84 7.05 -4.26 12.77
N SER A 85 7.74 -5.19 13.42
CA SER A 85 8.16 -6.44 12.80
C SER A 85 7.00 -7.36 12.39
N ASN A 86 5.84 -7.20 13.02
CA ASN A 86 4.65 -8.01 12.71
C ASN A 86 3.78 -7.44 11.59
N GLN A 87 4.21 -6.33 10.98
CA GLN A 87 3.43 -5.69 9.91
C GLN A 87 3.75 -6.30 8.55
N THR A 88 2.81 -6.16 7.63
CA THR A 88 3.01 -6.40 6.21
C THR A 88 3.09 -5.03 5.53
N ILE A 89 4.20 -4.77 4.85
CA ILE A 89 4.45 -3.49 4.19
C ILE A 89 4.42 -3.74 2.69
N ILE A 90 3.51 -3.05 2.00
CA ILE A 90 3.33 -3.20 0.56
C ILE A 90 3.70 -1.89 -0.11
N SER A 91 4.74 -1.90 -0.94
CA SER A 91 5.20 -0.70 -1.63
C SER A 91 4.70 -0.65 -3.06
N PHE A 92 4.08 0.48 -3.42
CA PHE A 92 3.70 0.78 -4.80
C PHE A 92 4.77 1.64 -5.49
N ILE A 93 5.89 1.90 -4.82
CA ILE A 93 6.95 2.77 -5.33
C ILE A 93 7.85 1.95 -6.27
N SER A 94 7.62 2.06 -7.59
CA SER A 94 8.30 1.21 -8.57
C SER A 94 9.81 1.40 -8.64
N THR A 95 10.31 2.56 -8.25
CA THR A 95 11.74 2.89 -8.35
C THR A 95 12.57 2.57 -7.11
N ILE A 96 11.93 2.09 -6.03
CA ILE A 96 12.64 1.69 -4.81
C ILE A 96 12.65 0.17 -4.74
N THR A 97 13.85 -0.43 -4.72
CA THR A 97 14.02 -1.88 -4.71
C THR A 97 13.71 -2.49 -3.34
N LEU A 98 13.49 -3.82 -3.31
CA LEU A 98 13.31 -4.55 -2.05
C LEU A 98 14.51 -4.36 -1.12
N SER A 99 15.72 -4.38 -1.67
CA SER A 99 16.94 -4.17 -0.89
C SER A 99 16.95 -2.80 -0.22
N GLN A 100 16.60 -1.76 -0.97
CA GLN A 100 16.51 -0.40 -0.45
C GLN A 100 15.43 -0.27 0.62
N LEU A 101 14.27 -0.89 0.39
CA LEU A 101 13.17 -0.89 1.36
C LEU A 101 13.58 -1.55 2.67
N LYS A 102 14.24 -2.71 2.59
CA LYS A 102 14.70 -3.42 3.78
C LYS A 102 15.66 -2.59 4.61
N LYS A 103 16.57 -1.87 3.95
CA LYS A 103 17.52 -0.98 4.64
C LYS A 103 16.80 0.20 5.30
N SER A 104 15.80 0.77 4.63
CA SER A 104 15.10 1.95 5.13
C SER A 104 14.12 1.62 6.26
N ILE A 105 13.50 0.46 6.19
CA ILE A 105 12.48 0.04 7.16
C ILE A 105 13.09 -0.41 8.50
N LYS A 106 14.30 -0.97 8.46
CA LYS A 106 15.11 -1.28 9.67
C LYS A 106 14.59 -2.39 10.58
N VAL A 107 13.39 -2.89 10.39
CA VAL A 107 12.86 -4.02 11.15
C VAL A 107 12.56 -5.18 10.21
N LYS A 108 12.50 -6.38 10.77
CA LYS A 108 12.27 -7.59 10.00
C LYS A 108 10.76 -7.78 9.80
N ALA A 109 10.19 -7.03 8.87
CA ALA A 109 8.77 -7.13 8.51
C ALA A 109 8.62 -7.86 7.18
N LYS A 110 7.38 -8.19 6.82
CA LYS A 110 7.09 -8.73 5.49
C LYS A 110 7.00 -7.56 4.54
N ILE A 111 7.88 -7.50 3.54
CA ILE A 111 7.94 -6.40 2.59
C ILE A 111 7.69 -6.95 1.19
N ILE A 112 6.63 -6.44 0.55
CA ILE A 112 6.23 -6.86 -0.79
C ILE A 112 6.11 -5.61 -1.66
N ARG A 113 6.62 -5.69 -2.89
CA ARG A 113 6.39 -4.66 -3.89
C ARG A 113 5.18 -5.08 -4.72
N ALA A 114 4.33 -4.12 -5.05
CA ALA A 114 3.18 -4.35 -5.91
C ALA A 114 3.05 -3.19 -6.89
N ILE A 115 2.64 -3.49 -8.12
CA ILE A 115 2.48 -2.48 -9.17
C ILE A 115 1.06 -2.52 -9.71
N PRO A 116 0.09 -2.01 -8.95
CA PRO A 116 -1.28 -1.92 -9.44
C PRO A 116 -1.40 -0.85 -10.53
N LEU A 117 -2.41 -1.01 -11.37
CA LEU A 117 -2.72 -0.07 -12.45
C LEU A 117 -4.08 0.58 -12.19
N PRO A 118 -4.36 1.75 -12.80
CA PRO A 118 -5.61 2.47 -12.56
C PRO A 118 -6.91 1.65 -12.65
N PRO A 119 -7.06 0.68 -13.56
CA PRO A 119 -8.28 -0.15 -13.60
C PRO A 119 -8.59 -0.93 -12.34
N ILE A 120 -7.66 -0.98 -11.37
CA ILE A 120 -7.90 -1.64 -10.08
C ILE A 120 -9.07 -0.99 -9.32
N SER A 121 -9.37 0.29 -9.60
CA SER A 121 -10.55 0.95 -9.03
C SER A 121 -11.85 0.28 -9.45
N LEU A 122 -11.83 -0.41 -10.60
CA LEU A 122 -12.96 -1.18 -11.12
C LEU A 122 -12.80 -2.68 -10.88
N LYS A 123 -11.87 -3.06 -10.04
CA LYS A 123 -11.51 -4.44 -9.70
C LYS A 123 -11.05 -5.22 -10.94
N LYS A 124 -10.22 -4.59 -11.76
CA LYS A 124 -9.71 -5.16 -13.01
C LYS A 124 -8.22 -4.94 -13.16
N GLY A 125 -7.59 -5.80 -13.93
CA GLY A 125 -6.20 -5.66 -14.36
C GLY A 125 -5.22 -6.46 -13.53
N PRO A 126 -4.01 -6.60 -14.06
CA PRO A 126 -2.95 -7.36 -13.38
C PRO A 126 -2.35 -6.57 -12.23
N VAL A 127 -1.97 -7.30 -11.18
CA VAL A 127 -1.26 -6.73 -10.03
C VAL A 127 0.01 -7.56 -9.83
N PRO A 128 1.13 -7.16 -10.43
CA PRO A 128 2.41 -7.81 -10.17
C PRO A 128 2.82 -7.62 -8.71
N ILE A 129 3.23 -8.68 -8.05
CA ILE A 129 3.78 -8.63 -6.70
C ILE A 129 5.12 -9.36 -6.64
N CYS A 130 6.03 -8.86 -5.81
CA CYS A 130 7.35 -9.43 -5.60
C CYS A 130 7.82 -9.17 -4.17
N PRO A 131 8.27 -10.18 -3.44
CA PRO A 131 8.23 -11.61 -3.73
C PRO A 131 6.82 -12.20 -3.58
N PRO A 132 6.61 -13.45 -3.98
CA PRO A 132 5.33 -14.11 -3.77
C PRO A 132 4.94 -14.16 -2.29
N ASN A 133 3.66 -13.96 -2.01
CA ASN A 133 3.12 -14.03 -0.66
C ASN A 133 1.65 -14.42 -0.75
N LYS A 134 1.27 -15.49 -0.05
CA LYS A 134 -0.07 -16.05 -0.15
C LYS A 134 -1.18 -15.08 0.28
N LYS A 135 -0.98 -14.39 1.38
CA LYS A 135 -1.99 -13.47 1.91
C LYS A 135 -2.16 -12.25 1.02
N VAL A 136 -1.05 -11.73 0.50
CA VAL A 136 -1.07 -10.57 -0.40
C VAL A 136 -1.69 -10.96 -1.74
N LYS A 137 -1.39 -12.17 -2.24
CA LYS A 137 -2.00 -12.69 -3.45
C LYS A 137 -3.52 -12.80 -3.28
N ALA A 138 -3.98 -13.40 -2.19
CA ALA A 138 -5.41 -13.55 -1.91
C ALA A 138 -6.10 -12.19 -1.83
N PHE A 139 -5.44 -11.22 -1.23
CA PHE A 139 -5.94 -9.85 -1.11
C PHE A 139 -6.14 -9.22 -2.49
N PHE A 140 -5.09 -9.18 -3.31
CA PHE A 140 -5.16 -8.53 -4.62
C PHE A 140 -6.04 -9.29 -5.61
N ASN A 141 -6.19 -10.61 -5.47
CA ASN A 141 -7.09 -11.37 -6.34
C ASN A 141 -8.56 -10.96 -6.16
N LYS A 142 -8.89 -10.28 -5.08
CA LYS A 142 -10.25 -9.76 -4.88
C LYS A 142 -10.50 -8.44 -5.59
N ILE A 143 -9.45 -7.78 -6.08
CA ILE A 143 -9.55 -6.50 -6.78
C ILE A 143 -8.81 -6.47 -8.12
N GLY A 144 -8.30 -7.60 -8.56
CA GLY A 144 -7.59 -7.72 -9.84
C GLY A 144 -7.08 -9.14 -10.00
N THR A 145 -6.07 -9.30 -10.84
CA THR A 145 -5.42 -10.59 -11.07
C THR A 145 -3.96 -10.50 -10.63
N THR A 146 -3.61 -11.18 -9.55
CA THR A 146 -2.25 -11.15 -9.05
C THR A 146 -1.30 -11.91 -9.97
N VAL A 147 -0.14 -11.31 -10.25
CA VAL A 147 0.95 -11.94 -10.99
C VAL A 147 2.16 -12.03 -10.08
N GLU A 148 2.55 -13.24 -9.72
CA GLU A 148 3.66 -13.45 -8.80
C GLU A 148 5.00 -13.41 -9.53
N ILE A 149 5.89 -12.56 -9.04
CA ILE A 149 7.26 -12.41 -9.59
C ILE A 149 8.24 -12.84 -8.50
N LYS A 150 9.05 -13.86 -8.81
CA LYS A 150 9.95 -14.45 -7.82
C LYS A 150 11.09 -13.55 -7.38
N ASN A 151 11.63 -12.77 -8.32
CA ASN A 151 12.70 -11.82 -7.99
C ASN A 151 12.62 -10.60 -8.89
N GLU A 152 13.21 -9.49 -8.44
CA GLU A 152 13.13 -8.21 -9.13
C GLU A 152 13.79 -8.19 -10.51
N LYS A 153 14.70 -9.10 -10.78
CA LYS A 153 15.41 -9.15 -12.07
C LYS A 153 14.53 -9.60 -13.23
N THR A 154 13.44 -10.33 -12.93
CA THR A 154 12.52 -10.78 -13.98
C THR A 154 11.43 -9.79 -14.29
N SER A 155 11.50 -8.70 -13.79
CA SER A 155 11.03 -7.71 -13.51
C SER A 155 9.88 -7.01 -13.78
N ILE A 156 9.46 -6.43 -12.88
CA ILE A 156 8.52 -5.36 -12.66
C ILE A 156 8.99 -4.05 -13.31
N ASN A 157 9.98 -4.04 -14.04
CA ASN A 157 10.50 -2.78 -14.62
C ASN A 157 9.62 -2.23 -15.72
#